data_ce691acfd0fba13e83a03610c49c6a4d
#
_entry.id   ce691acfd0fba13e83a03610c49c6a4d
#
_cell.length_a   1.000
_cell.length_b   1.000
_cell.length_c   1.000
_cell.angle_alpha   90.00
_cell.angle_beta   90.00
_cell.angle_gamma   90.00
#
_symmetry.space_group_name_H-M   'P 1'
#
loop_
_entity.id
_entity.type
_entity.pdbx_description
1 polymer ?
#
loop_
_entity_poly.entity_id
_entity_poly.type
_entity_poly.pdbx_seq_one_letter_code
_entity_poly.pdbx_strand_id
1 'polypeptide(L)'
;GIFSTIRILGKKPKFILIDYHIKNMNIALKKMNINFYISEKLILDFLQPAFNKLNNKDSLLRVAINSNTISLSLRARPKYYKDFIGVFSFYKRPIPHVKNLYYKKVMKLINSIYLRKQEIILCNKGLILEGCTTNVICIKNKKIYIPKEHYYKGCTISYLLKTTKRQIQKSNIAINNLNKYEEILL
;
A
#
# COMPACT_ATOMS: atom_id res chain seq x y z
N GLY A 1 -14.68 -5.33 -6.19
CA GLY A 1 -14.47 -4.03 -5.54
C GLY A 1 -13.00 -3.71 -5.32
N ILE A 2 -12.74 -2.49 -4.92
CA ILE A 2 -11.40 -1.95 -4.70
C ILE A 2 -11.31 -1.36 -3.28
N PHE A 3 -10.10 -1.08 -2.79
CA PHE A 3 -9.92 -0.32 -1.56
C PHE A 3 -8.65 0.51 -1.57
N SER A 4 -8.60 1.51 -0.69
CA SER A 4 -7.40 2.26 -0.37
C SER A 4 -7.32 2.51 1.13
N THR A 5 -6.11 2.72 1.65
CA THR A 5 -5.89 3.07 3.06
C THR A 5 -5.09 4.35 3.11
N ILE A 6 -5.69 5.40 3.63
CA ILE A 6 -5.18 6.77 3.65
C ILE A 6 -4.77 7.11 5.08
N ARG A 7 -3.58 7.64 5.28
CA ARG A 7 -3.15 8.13 6.59
C ARG A 7 -3.71 9.53 6.82
N ILE A 8 -4.25 9.75 8.01
CA ILE A 8 -4.77 11.04 8.46
C ILE A 8 -3.95 11.50 9.65
N LEU A 9 -3.48 12.75 9.62
CA LEU A 9 -2.67 13.35 10.67
C LEU A 9 -3.32 14.60 11.25
N GLY A 10 -3.08 14.81 12.56
CA GLY A 10 -3.40 16.03 13.28
C GLY A 10 -4.82 16.13 13.78
N LYS A 11 -5.07 17.14 14.65
CA LYS A 11 -6.42 17.46 15.15
C LYS A 11 -7.32 18.02 14.04
N LYS A 12 -6.76 18.84 13.14
CA LYS A 12 -7.39 19.20 11.86
C LYS A 12 -6.96 18.12 10.87
N PRO A 13 -7.87 17.30 10.35
CA PRO A 13 -7.53 16.15 9.52
C PRO A 13 -6.74 16.55 8.29
N LYS A 14 -5.50 16.11 8.20
CA LYS A 14 -4.66 16.23 7.01
C LYS A 14 -4.47 14.86 6.39
N PHE A 15 -5.01 14.67 5.21
CA PHE A 15 -4.88 13.42 4.45
C PHE A 15 -3.53 13.38 3.74
N ILE A 16 -2.76 12.32 4.00
CA ILE A 16 -1.44 12.15 3.39
C ILE A 16 -1.60 11.54 2.00
N LEU A 17 -1.06 12.21 0.98
CA LEU A 17 -1.07 11.80 -0.44
C LEU A 17 -2.48 11.53 -1.00
N ILE A 18 -3.47 12.33 -0.59
CA ILE A 18 -4.88 12.13 -0.98
C ILE A 18 -5.06 12.05 -2.49
N ASP A 19 -4.42 12.95 -3.26
CA ASP A 19 -4.51 12.97 -4.74
C ASP A 19 -4.06 11.66 -5.38
N TYR A 20 -2.96 11.06 -4.84
CA TYR A 20 -2.48 9.77 -5.31
C TYR A 20 -3.47 8.64 -4.98
N HIS A 21 -4.10 8.69 -3.80
CA HIS A 21 -5.11 7.72 -3.40
C HIS A 21 -6.35 7.80 -4.29
N ILE A 22 -6.88 9.00 -4.51
CA ILE A 22 -8.05 9.25 -5.38
C ILE A 22 -7.75 8.81 -6.80
N LYS A 23 -6.62 9.24 -7.37
CA LYS A 23 -6.18 8.84 -8.71
C LYS A 23 -6.10 7.31 -8.85
N ASN A 24 -5.43 6.63 -7.91
CA ASN A 24 -5.28 5.18 -7.96
C ASN A 24 -6.61 4.45 -7.80
N MET A 25 -7.52 4.94 -6.95
CA MET A 25 -8.86 4.37 -6.78
C MET A 25 -9.69 4.53 -8.06
N ASN A 26 -9.72 5.71 -8.68
CA ASN A 26 -10.48 5.93 -9.92
C ASN A 26 -9.93 5.08 -11.10
N ILE A 27 -8.61 4.93 -11.22
CA ILE A 27 -8.01 4.01 -12.19
C ILE A 27 -8.43 2.56 -11.90
N ALA A 28 -8.44 2.15 -10.62
CA ALA A 28 -8.83 0.81 -10.22
C ALA A 28 -10.32 0.54 -10.46
N LEU A 29 -11.20 1.49 -10.17
CA LEU A 29 -12.64 1.42 -10.45
C LEU A 29 -12.89 1.19 -11.95
N LYS A 30 -12.24 1.99 -12.81
CA LYS A 30 -12.32 1.82 -14.26
C LYS A 30 -11.86 0.43 -14.71
N LYS A 31 -10.73 -0.06 -14.20
CA LYS A 31 -10.20 -1.40 -14.52
C LYS A 31 -11.08 -2.55 -14.04
N MET A 32 -11.87 -2.33 -13.01
CA MET A 32 -12.80 -3.31 -12.44
C MET A 32 -14.23 -3.17 -13.01
N ASN A 33 -14.43 -2.31 -14.02
CA ASN A 33 -15.72 -1.99 -14.61
C ASN A 33 -16.78 -1.56 -13.57
N ILE A 34 -16.35 -0.81 -12.56
CA ILE A 34 -17.24 -0.23 -11.54
C ILE A 34 -17.51 1.21 -11.96
N ASN A 35 -18.77 1.50 -12.32
CA ASN A 35 -19.22 2.84 -12.71
C ASN A 35 -19.41 3.74 -11.47
N PHE A 36 -18.30 4.19 -10.93
CA PHE A 36 -18.26 5.09 -9.78
C PHE A 36 -17.04 6.01 -9.87
N TYR A 37 -17.16 7.22 -9.37
CA TYR A 37 -16.07 8.19 -9.27
C TYR A 37 -15.94 8.68 -7.83
N ILE A 38 -14.72 8.62 -7.29
CA ILE A 38 -14.43 9.12 -5.95
C ILE A 38 -13.66 10.44 -6.04
N SER A 39 -14.06 11.41 -5.20
CA SER A 39 -13.40 12.70 -5.02
C SER A 39 -13.01 12.92 -3.56
N GLU A 40 -12.12 13.88 -3.31
CA GLU A 40 -11.76 14.28 -1.95
C GLU A 40 -12.99 14.82 -1.20
N LYS A 41 -13.79 15.66 -1.85
CA LYS A 41 -15.03 16.20 -1.29
C LYS A 41 -15.94 15.08 -0.78
N LEU A 42 -16.16 14.05 -1.58
CA LEU A 42 -16.99 12.91 -1.19
C LEU A 42 -16.48 12.22 0.07
N ILE A 43 -15.15 12.00 0.16
CA ILE A 43 -14.51 11.41 1.35
C ILE A 43 -14.73 12.32 2.57
N LEU A 44 -14.54 13.62 2.43
CA LEU A 44 -14.72 14.61 3.50
C LEU A 44 -16.17 14.65 4.00
N ASP A 45 -17.14 14.69 3.10
CA ASP A 45 -18.56 14.72 3.42
C ASP A 45 -18.98 13.48 4.24
N PHE A 46 -18.51 12.30 3.85
CA PHE A 46 -18.74 11.06 4.60
C PHE A 46 -18.06 11.00 5.97
N LEU A 47 -16.93 11.68 6.12
CA LEU A 47 -16.16 11.64 7.37
C LEU A 47 -16.55 12.74 8.35
N GLN A 48 -17.21 13.81 7.89
CA GLN A 48 -17.56 14.96 8.72
C GLN A 48 -18.24 14.57 10.04
N PRO A 49 -19.22 13.65 10.07
CA PRO A 49 -19.85 13.22 11.32
C PRO A 49 -18.92 12.48 12.29
N ALA A 50 -17.84 11.90 11.76
CA ALA A 50 -16.88 11.12 12.54
C ALA A 50 -15.65 11.94 12.99
N PHE A 51 -15.43 13.16 12.49
CA PHE A 51 -14.27 13.98 12.83
C PHE A 51 -14.19 14.30 14.33
N ASN A 52 -15.30 14.57 14.97
CA ASN A 52 -15.36 14.87 16.40
C ASN A 52 -15.02 13.64 17.27
N LYS A 53 -15.09 12.43 16.71
CA LYS A 53 -14.72 11.17 17.36
C LYS A 53 -13.25 10.77 17.13
N LEU A 54 -12.52 11.55 16.31
CA LEU A 54 -11.12 11.33 16.00
C LEU A 54 -10.24 11.85 17.16
N ASN A 55 -10.17 11.09 18.25
CA ASN A 55 -9.28 11.39 19.36
C ASN A 55 -7.79 11.12 19.05
N ASN A 56 -7.51 10.44 17.96
CA ASN A 56 -6.16 10.03 17.57
C ASN A 56 -5.55 11.00 16.55
N LYS A 57 -4.37 11.52 16.92
CA LYS A 57 -3.59 12.43 16.05
C LYS A 57 -2.98 11.72 14.80
N ASP A 58 -2.99 10.39 14.73
CA ASP A 58 -2.46 9.57 13.64
C ASP A 58 -3.36 8.35 13.42
N SER A 59 -4.10 8.37 12.33
CA SER A 59 -5.14 7.39 12.02
C SER A 59 -5.02 6.87 10.59
N LEU A 60 -5.62 5.72 10.33
CA LEU A 60 -5.76 5.12 9.01
C LEU A 60 -7.24 5.07 8.63
N LEU A 61 -7.58 5.74 7.54
CA LEU A 61 -8.88 5.65 6.87
C LEU A 61 -8.80 4.59 5.78
N ARG A 62 -9.61 3.56 5.87
CA ARG A 62 -9.84 2.65 4.77
C ARG A 62 -11.11 3.03 4.03
N VAL A 63 -10.97 3.28 2.74
CA VAL A 63 -12.09 3.47 1.80
C VAL A 63 -12.18 2.22 0.96
N ALA A 64 -13.33 1.55 0.96
CA ALA A 64 -13.60 0.37 0.14
C ALA A 64 -14.86 0.60 -0.69
N ILE A 65 -14.81 0.22 -1.97
CA ILE A 65 -15.87 0.48 -2.95
C ILE A 65 -16.11 -0.78 -3.75
N ASN A 66 -17.36 -1.17 -3.88
CA ASN A 66 -17.81 -2.16 -4.86
C ASN A 66 -18.92 -1.57 -5.74
N SER A 67 -19.62 -2.37 -6.54
CA SER A 67 -20.69 -1.90 -7.42
C SER A 67 -21.84 -1.23 -6.66
N ASN A 68 -22.08 -1.57 -5.41
CA ASN A 68 -23.30 -1.20 -4.69
C ASN A 68 -23.04 -0.45 -3.38
N THR A 69 -21.81 -0.43 -2.89
CA THR A 69 -21.52 0.05 -1.53
C THR A 69 -20.21 0.81 -1.46
N ILE A 70 -20.20 1.91 -0.71
CA ILE A 70 -18.99 2.57 -0.22
C ILE A 70 -18.93 2.33 1.28
N SER A 71 -17.78 1.85 1.75
CA SER A 71 -17.51 1.65 3.16
C SER A 71 -16.28 2.44 3.58
N LEU A 72 -16.42 3.22 4.64
CA LEU A 72 -15.33 3.92 5.28
C LEU A 72 -15.13 3.36 6.68
N SER A 73 -13.90 3.01 7.00
CA SER A 73 -13.53 2.59 8.35
C SER A 73 -12.28 3.31 8.82
N LEU A 74 -12.34 3.78 10.06
CA LEU A 74 -11.29 4.56 10.68
C LEU A 74 -10.71 3.81 11.86
N ARG A 75 -9.36 3.77 11.95
CA ARG A 75 -8.66 3.12 13.06
C ARG A 75 -7.39 3.88 13.42
N ALA A 76 -6.92 3.74 14.65
CA ALA A 76 -5.61 4.22 15.04
C ALA A 76 -4.52 3.56 14.18
N ARG A 77 -3.49 4.34 13.80
CA ARG A 77 -2.34 3.76 13.13
C ARG A 77 -1.55 2.90 14.11
N PRO A 78 -1.23 1.64 13.76
CA PRO A 78 -0.40 0.80 14.62
C PRO A 78 1.01 1.38 14.73
N LYS A 79 1.60 1.30 15.93
CA LYS A 79 3.03 1.58 16.12
C LYS A 79 3.82 0.35 15.70
N TYR A 80 4.79 0.54 14.81
CA TYR A 80 5.68 -0.52 14.35
C TYR A 80 6.96 -0.55 15.19
N TYR A 81 7.56 -1.73 15.33
CA TYR A 81 8.87 -1.87 15.94
C TYR A 81 9.96 -1.39 14.97
N LYS A 82 11.14 -1.03 15.52
CA LYS A 82 12.29 -0.63 14.68
C LYS A 82 12.83 -1.81 13.88
N ASP A 83 12.96 -2.97 14.56
CA ASP A 83 13.43 -4.19 13.93
C ASP A 83 12.26 -4.88 13.23
N PHE A 84 12.34 -4.98 11.93
CA PHE A 84 11.27 -5.51 11.09
C PHE A 84 11.75 -6.74 10.33
N ILE A 85 10.99 -7.82 10.39
CA ILE A 85 11.33 -9.10 9.79
C ILE A 85 10.49 -9.32 8.54
N GLY A 86 11.15 -9.51 7.39
CA GLY A 86 10.51 -9.94 6.16
C GLY A 86 10.35 -11.46 6.13
N VAL A 87 9.13 -11.96 5.92
CA VAL A 87 8.84 -13.38 5.77
C VAL A 87 8.43 -13.66 4.32
N PHE A 88 9.16 -14.52 3.62
CA PHE A 88 8.86 -14.82 2.22
C PHE A 88 7.66 -15.75 2.06
N SER A 89 6.79 -15.41 1.10
CA SER A 89 5.66 -16.25 0.68
C SER A 89 5.65 -16.36 -0.85
N PHE A 90 5.64 -17.59 -1.36
CA PHE A 90 5.58 -17.86 -2.80
C PHE A 90 4.15 -17.73 -3.32
N TYR A 91 3.75 -16.48 -3.49
CA TYR A 91 2.44 -16.12 -4.00
C TYR A 91 2.49 -14.86 -4.85
N LYS A 92 1.82 -14.88 -5.98
CA LYS A 92 1.59 -13.73 -6.86
C LYS A 92 0.10 -13.40 -6.85
N ARG A 93 -0.24 -12.14 -6.64
CA ARG A 93 -1.65 -11.70 -6.71
C ARG A 93 -2.18 -11.82 -8.14
N PRO A 94 -3.42 -12.27 -8.35
CA PRO A 94 -3.99 -12.42 -9.70
C PRO A 94 -4.03 -11.11 -10.48
N ILE A 95 -4.37 -10.00 -9.81
CA ILE A 95 -4.45 -8.66 -10.42
C ILE A 95 -3.52 -7.72 -9.61
N PRO A 96 -2.19 -7.80 -9.79
CA PRO A 96 -1.24 -7.09 -8.94
C PRO A 96 -1.31 -5.56 -9.08
N HIS A 97 -1.76 -5.05 -10.23
CA HIS A 97 -1.83 -3.61 -10.49
C HIS A 97 -3.08 -2.91 -9.92
N VAL A 98 -3.96 -3.65 -9.26
CA VAL A 98 -5.18 -3.14 -8.63
C VAL A 98 -5.24 -3.55 -7.18
N LYS A 99 -5.47 -2.60 -6.28
CA LYS A 99 -5.75 -2.87 -4.88
C LYS A 99 -7.21 -3.29 -4.71
N ASN A 100 -7.49 -4.55 -5.08
CA ASN A 100 -8.84 -5.11 -5.14
C ASN A 100 -9.23 -5.84 -3.85
N LEU A 101 -10.52 -6.10 -3.69
CA LEU A 101 -11.07 -6.83 -2.53
C LEU A 101 -10.95 -8.37 -2.65
N TYR A 102 -10.46 -8.90 -3.78
CA TYR A 102 -10.16 -10.32 -3.97
C TYR A 102 -8.82 -10.71 -3.33
N TYR A 103 -8.69 -10.47 -2.04
CA TYR A 103 -7.42 -10.69 -1.36
C TYR A 103 -7.50 -11.65 -0.17
N LYS A 104 -8.46 -12.60 -0.22
CA LYS A 104 -8.68 -13.60 0.85
C LYS A 104 -7.39 -14.33 1.23
N LYS A 105 -6.55 -14.73 0.23
CA LYS A 105 -5.26 -15.38 0.47
C LYS A 105 -4.26 -14.44 1.12
N VAL A 106 -4.18 -13.17 0.68
CA VAL A 106 -3.35 -12.15 1.30
C VAL A 106 -3.76 -11.91 2.75
N MET A 107 -5.06 -11.86 3.05
CA MET A 107 -5.55 -11.72 4.43
C MET A 107 -5.16 -12.92 5.30
N LYS A 108 -5.22 -14.16 4.78
CA LYS A 108 -4.72 -15.33 5.50
C LYS A 108 -3.24 -15.20 5.85
N LEU A 109 -2.41 -14.76 4.89
CA LEU A 109 -0.99 -14.53 5.12
C LEU A 109 -0.76 -13.44 6.17
N ILE A 110 -1.44 -12.30 6.06
CA ILE A 110 -1.35 -11.20 7.02
C ILE A 110 -1.73 -11.64 8.44
N ASN A 111 -2.77 -12.47 8.57
CA ASN A 111 -3.24 -12.96 9.86
C ASN A 111 -2.33 -14.03 10.48
N SER A 112 -1.39 -14.60 9.71
CA SER A 112 -0.43 -15.59 10.23
C SER A 112 0.83 -14.98 10.84
N ILE A 113 0.97 -13.64 10.82
CA ILE A 113 2.15 -12.94 11.30
C ILE A 113 1.80 -11.81 12.29
N TYR A 114 2.80 -11.38 13.05
CA TYR A 114 2.68 -10.20 13.90
C TYR A 114 3.02 -8.94 13.12
N LEU A 115 2.02 -8.32 12.50
CA LEU A 115 2.15 -7.16 11.59
C LEU A 115 2.91 -5.95 12.14
N ARG A 116 3.05 -5.82 13.46
CA ARG A 116 3.82 -4.71 14.05
C ARG A 116 5.33 -4.92 13.96
N LYS A 117 5.76 -6.16 13.71
CA LYS A 117 7.17 -6.56 13.65
C LYS A 117 7.54 -7.32 12.37
N GLN A 118 6.54 -7.75 11.60
CA GLN A 118 6.74 -8.61 10.44
C GLN A 118 5.95 -8.12 9.22
N GLU A 119 6.49 -8.36 8.03
CA GLU A 119 5.80 -8.20 6.75
C GLU A 119 5.98 -9.46 5.91
N ILE A 120 4.93 -9.88 5.23
CA ILE A 120 5.02 -10.95 4.23
C ILE A 120 5.49 -10.36 2.91
N ILE A 121 6.60 -10.87 2.41
CA ILE A 121 7.15 -10.52 1.10
C ILE A 121 6.65 -11.54 0.07
N LEU A 122 5.85 -11.08 -0.85
CA LEU A 122 5.31 -11.90 -1.93
C LEU A 122 6.37 -12.13 -3.00
N CYS A 123 6.56 -13.39 -3.36
CA CYS A 123 7.59 -13.82 -4.30
C CYS A 123 7.00 -14.75 -5.37
N ASN A 124 7.63 -14.77 -6.53
CA ASN A 124 7.31 -15.72 -7.60
C ASN A 124 8.57 -16.11 -8.35
N LYS A 125 8.79 -17.42 -8.59
CA LYS A 125 9.97 -17.95 -9.29
C LYS A 125 11.29 -17.39 -8.75
N GLY A 126 11.43 -17.31 -7.42
CA GLY A 126 12.62 -16.77 -6.76
C GLY A 126 12.79 -15.24 -6.82
N LEU A 127 11.85 -14.51 -7.40
CA LEU A 127 11.88 -13.06 -7.51
C LEU A 127 10.93 -12.42 -6.52
N ILE A 128 11.36 -11.32 -5.90
CA ILE A 128 10.55 -10.47 -5.04
C ILE A 128 9.60 -9.62 -5.88
N LEU A 129 8.34 -9.56 -5.48
CA LEU A 129 7.32 -8.76 -6.13
C LEU A 129 6.93 -7.53 -5.29
N GLU A 130 6.46 -7.74 -4.07
CA GLU A 130 5.97 -6.69 -3.16
C GLU A 130 5.79 -7.25 -1.76
N GLY A 131 5.54 -6.39 -0.76
CA GLY A 131 4.97 -6.81 0.51
C GLY A 131 3.44 -6.94 0.44
N CYS A 132 2.84 -7.72 1.33
CA CYS A 132 1.37 -7.80 1.42
C CYS A 132 0.72 -6.44 1.66
N THR A 133 1.38 -5.58 2.44
CA THR A 133 0.88 -4.24 2.80
C THR A 133 1.77 -3.11 2.28
N THR A 134 2.97 -3.42 1.78
CA THR A 134 4.04 -2.49 1.42
C THR A 134 4.54 -2.67 -0.01
N ASN A 135 5.41 -1.77 -0.45
CA ASN A 135 6.24 -1.97 -1.64
C ASN A 135 7.68 -2.25 -1.19
N VAL A 136 8.41 -3.06 -1.95
CA VAL A 136 9.81 -3.36 -1.69
C VAL A 136 10.70 -2.41 -2.49
N ILE A 137 11.66 -1.79 -1.80
CA ILE A 137 12.67 -0.90 -2.36
C ILE A 137 14.02 -1.37 -1.86
N CYS A 138 14.96 -1.61 -2.77
CA CYS A 138 16.32 -1.96 -2.43
C CYS A 138 17.27 -0.82 -2.80
N ILE A 139 18.29 -0.58 -1.99
CA ILE A 139 19.30 0.48 -2.21
C ILE A 139 20.66 -0.18 -2.41
N LYS A 140 21.37 0.25 -3.45
CA LYS A 140 22.75 -0.13 -3.73
C LYS A 140 23.45 0.99 -4.48
N ASN A 141 24.66 1.36 -4.05
CA ASN A 141 25.48 2.41 -4.67
C ASN A 141 24.67 3.71 -4.89
N LYS A 142 23.92 4.15 -3.88
CA LYS A 142 23.04 5.33 -3.91
C LYS A 142 21.89 5.25 -4.93
N LYS A 143 21.72 4.14 -5.67
CA LYS A 143 20.65 3.91 -6.62
C LYS A 143 19.49 3.18 -5.94
N ILE A 144 18.29 3.43 -6.43
CA ILE A 144 17.05 2.79 -5.97
C ILE A 144 16.68 1.67 -6.95
N TYR A 145 16.48 0.47 -6.43
CA TYR A 145 16.00 -0.68 -7.19
C TYR A 145 14.60 -1.05 -6.72
N ILE A 146 13.69 -1.22 -7.67
CA ILE A 146 12.32 -1.67 -7.42
C ILE A 146 12.01 -2.88 -8.30
N PRO A 147 11.09 -3.77 -7.90
CA PRO A 147 10.66 -4.88 -8.73
C PRO A 147 10.23 -4.41 -10.12
N LYS A 148 10.55 -5.19 -11.15
CA LYS A 148 10.26 -4.84 -12.54
C LYS A 148 8.76 -4.81 -12.83
N GLU A 149 8.04 -5.82 -12.31
CA GLU A 149 6.63 -6.04 -12.62
C GLU A 149 5.90 -6.82 -11.51
N HIS A 150 4.61 -7.04 -11.69
CA HIS A 150 3.76 -7.86 -10.81
C HIS A 150 3.61 -7.35 -9.38
N TYR A 151 3.70 -6.04 -9.18
CA TYR A 151 3.44 -5.39 -7.90
C TYR A 151 2.39 -4.28 -8.03
N TYR A 152 1.74 -3.96 -6.92
CA TYR A 152 0.88 -2.78 -6.83
C TYR A 152 1.75 -1.53 -6.64
N LYS A 153 1.63 -0.58 -7.56
CA LYS A 153 2.29 0.72 -7.42
C LYS A 153 1.53 1.59 -6.43
N GLY A 154 1.87 1.48 -5.15
CA GLY A 154 1.24 2.24 -4.06
C GLY A 154 1.47 3.75 -4.15
N CYS A 155 0.74 4.51 -3.33
CA CYS A 155 0.82 5.97 -3.32
C CYS A 155 2.20 6.46 -2.87
N THR A 156 2.76 5.85 -1.82
CA THR A 156 4.08 6.21 -1.28
C THR A 156 5.20 6.00 -2.30
N ILE A 157 5.24 4.83 -2.96
CA ILE A 157 6.25 4.59 -3.99
C ILE A 157 6.04 5.49 -5.20
N SER A 158 4.79 5.78 -5.59
CA SER A 158 4.48 6.70 -6.68
C SER A 158 4.98 8.11 -6.41
N TYR A 159 4.81 8.59 -5.16
CA TYR A 159 5.32 9.86 -4.72
C TYR A 159 6.85 9.88 -4.71
N LEU A 160 7.49 8.87 -4.11
CA LEU A 160 8.95 8.73 -4.07
C LEU A 160 9.56 8.76 -5.48
N LEU A 161 9.00 7.97 -6.40
CA LEU A 161 9.48 7.90 -7.79
C LEU A 161 9.36 9.22 -8.55
N LYS A 162 8.43 10.10 -8.14
CA LYS A 162 8.26 11.44 -8.73
C LYS A 162 9.20 12.48 -8.13
N THR A 163 9.53 12.36 -6.84
CA THR A 163 10.22 13.42 -6.08
C THR A 163 11.70 13.15 -5.84
N THR A 164 12.13 11.89 -5.91
CA THR A 164 13.55 11.55 -5.68
C THR A 164 14.45 12.05 -6.80
N LYS A 165 15.63 12.53 -6.43
CA LYS A 165 16.73 12.85 -7.36
C LYS A 165 17.63 11.64 -7.64
N ARG A 166 17.45 10.52 -6.91
CA ARG A 166 18.26 9.31 -7.09
C ARG A 166 17.84 8.57 -8.35
N GLN A 167 18.80 7.94 -9.01
CA GLN A 167 18.52 7.05 -10.14
C GLN A 167 17.66 5.85 -9.69
N ILE A 168 16.60 5.59 -10.43
CA ILE A 168 15.69 4.48 -10.18
C ILE A 168 15.87 3.43 -11.26
N GLN A 169 16.02 2.18 -10.85
CA GLN A 169 16.14 1.04 -11.74
C GLN A 169 15.07 -0.02 -11.42
N LYS A 170 14.29 -0.38 -12.42
CA LYS A 170 13.42 -1.55 -12.34
C LYS A 170 14.24 -2.80 -12.65
N SER A 171 14.22 -3.78 -11.74
CA SER A 171 15.01 -4.99 -11.91
C SER A 171 14.33 -6.23 -11.36
N ASN A 172 14.80 -7.39 -11.77
CA ASN A 172 14.42 -8.67 -11.19
C ASN A 172 15.23 -8.85 -9.88
N ILE A 173 14.60 -8.58 -8.75
CA ILE A 173 15.20 -8.69 -7.42
C ILE A 173 15.07 -10.14 -6.98
N ALA A 174 16.18 -10.91 -7.07
CA ALA A 174 16.20 -12.30 -6.65
C ALA A 174 16.38 -12.42 -5.13
N ILE A 175 15.66 -13.34 -4.49
CA ILE A 175 15.76 -13.62 -3.05
C ILE A 175 17.20 -13.94 -2.67
N ASN A 176 17.89 -14.78 -3.44
CA ASN A 176 19.26 -15.20 -3.16
C ASN A 176 20.32 -14.10 -3.35
N ASN A 177 19.92 -12.94 -3.87
CA ASN A 177 20.80 -11.81 -4.11
C ASN A 177 20.54 -10.62 -3.19
N LEU A 178 19.73 -10.77 -2.14
CA LEU A 178 19.38 -9.68 -1.25
C LEU A 178 20.59 -9.11 -0.50
N ASN A 179 21.57 -9.93 -0.20
CA ASN A 179 22.83 -9.53 0.42
C ASN A 179 23.68 -8.57 -0.44
N LYS A 180 23.34 -8.39 -1.72
CA LYS A 180 24.00 -7.43 -2.61
C LYS A 180 23.50 -6.00 -2.43
N TYR A 181 22.40 -5.80 -1.69
CA TYR A 181 21.83 -4.49 -1.41
C TYR A 181 22.24 -4.00 -0.02
N GLU A 182 22.51 -2.72 0.08
CA GLU A 182 22.92 -2.04 1.32
C GLU A 182 21.71 -1.87 2.28
N GLU A 183 20.53 -1.58 1.70
CA GLU A 183 19.30 -1.38 2.45
C GLU A 183 18.11 -1.99 1.71
N ILE A 184 17.16 -2.51 2.47
CA ILE A 184 15.87 -2.98 1.98
C ILE A 184 14.78 -2.28 2.78
N LEU A 185 13.96 -1.49 2.10
CA LEU A 185 12.85 -0.73 2.69
C LEU A 185 11.51 -1.35 2.29
N LEU A 186 10.56 -1.33 3.22
CA LEU A 186 9.21 -1.87 3.08
C LEU A 186 8.14 -0.81 3.30
#